data_1e70f97eca759528c0f2faadcdd26686
#
_entry.id   1e70f97eca759528c0f2faadcdd26686
#
_cell.length_a   1.000
_cell.length_b   1.000
_cell.length_c   1.000
_cell.angle_alpha   90.00
_cell.angle_beta   90.00
_cell.angle_gamma   90.00
#
_symmetry.space_group_name_H-M   'P 1'
#
loop_
_entity.id
_entity.type
_entity.pdbx_description
1 polymer ?
#
loop_
_entity_poly.entity_id
_entity_poly.type
_entity_poly.pdbx_seq_one_letter_code
_entity_poly.pdbx_strand_id
1 'polypeptide(L)'
;MRILLPAAAALTLAACATAPQQPAVPVPASRPQPQSVQRGDLIGFTVDELGGRFGAPMFQVREGAGLKLQWSGPACVLDTFLYPAPGTNVMRVTYVDARRLSGDPADRSGCIAAVTAR
;
A
#
# COMPACT_ATOMS: atom_id res chain seq x y z
N MET A 1 72.01 12.12 -44.05
CA MET A 1 72.02 11.16 -42.94
C MET A 1 70.67 11.31 -42.27
N ARG A 2 69.71 10.40 -42.56
CA ARG A 2 68.31 10.41 -42.10
C ARG A 2 68.17 9.44 -40.96
N ILE A 3 67.88 9.93 -39.79
CA ILE A 3 67.62 9.14 -38.60
C ILE A 3 66.08 8.96 -38.48
N LEU A 4 65.62 7.74 -38.71
CA LEU A 4 64.25 7.34 -38.50
C LEU A 4 64.11 6.86 -37.05
N LEU A 5 63.32 7.55 -36.25
CA LEU A 5 62.91 7.08 -34.93
C LEU A 5 61.63 6.25 -35.08
N PRO A 6 61.55 5.05 -34.47
CA PRO A 6 60.30 4.31 -34.36
C PRO A 6 59.49 4.84 -33.20
N ALA A 7 58.23 5.17 -33.48
CA ALA A 7 57.21 5.50 -32.46
C ALA A 7 56.76 4.21 -31.77
N ALA A 8 57.05 4.09 -30.50
CA ALA A 8 56.49 3.03 -29.67
C ALA A 8 55.07 3.40 -29.21
N ALA A 9 54.07 2.69 -29.73
CA ALA A 9 52.69 2.78 -29.28
C ALA A 9 52.52 1.98 -28.00
N ALA A 10 52.32 2.66 -26.88
CA ALA A 10 51.94 2.03 -25.61
C ALA A 10 50.44 1.74 -25.59
N LEU A 11 50.08 0.46 -25.70
CA LEU A 11 48.70 0.01 -25.41
C LEU A 11 48.52 -0.04 -23.88
N THR A 12 47.72 0.89 -23.34
CA THR A 12 47.25 0.79 -21.97
C THR A 12 46.01 -0.11 -21.92
N LEU A 13 46.17 -1.33 -21.38
CA LEU A 13 45.05 -2.20 -21.05
C LEU A 13 44.36 -1.60 -19.80
N ALA A 14 43.15 -1.08 -19.99
CA ALA A 14 42.26 -0.76 -18.87
C ALA A 14 41.71 -2.06 -18.29
N ALA A 15 42.26 -2.48 -17.15
CA ALA A 15 41.72 -3.58 -16.38
C ALA A 15 40.41 -3.09 -15.71
N CYS A 16 39.26 -3.55 -16.21
CA CYS A 16 37.99 -3.44 -15.49
C CYS A 16 38.08 -4.29 -14.23
N ALA A 17 38.29 -3.63 -13.08
CA ALA A 17 38.20 -4.30 -11.79
C ALA A 17 36.72 -4.65 -11.53
N THR A 18 36.39 -5.92 -11.72
CA THR A 18 35.10 -6.47 -11.28
C THR A 18 35.10 -6.49 -9.75
N ALA A 19 34.34 -5.63 -9.11
CA ALA A 19 34.16 -5.68 -7.66
C ALA A 19 33.56 -7.05 -7.27
N PRO A 20 34.08 -7.72 -6.23
CA PRO A 20 33.49 -8.97 -5.78
C PRO A 20 32.03 -8.67 -5.31
N GLN A 21 31.07 -9.30 -5.99
CA GLN A 21 29.68 -9.29 -5.53
C GLN A 21 29.63 -10.04 -4.19
N GLN A 22 29.35 -9.29 -3.12
CA GLN A 22 29.00 -9.91 -1.85
C GLN A 22 27.77 -10.79 -2.06
N PRO A 23 27.76 -12.03 -1.53
CA PRO A 23 26.57 -12.86 -1.55
C PRO A 23 25.44 -12.08 -0.89
N ALA A 24 24.33 -11.90 -1.62
CA ALA A 24 23.14 -11.29 -1.06
C ALA A 24 22.69 -12.14 0.13
N VAL A 25 22.79 -11.58 1.33
CA VAL A 25 22.22 -12.20 2.52
C VAL A 25 20.72 -12.28 2.26
N PRO A 26 20.09 -13.47 2.33
CA PRO A 26 18.65 -13.56 2.18
C PRO A 26 18.01 -12.69 3.26
N VAL A 27 17.40 -11.58 2.84
CA VAL A 27 16.55 -10.79 3.75
C VAL A 27 15.41 -11.73 4.14
N PRO A 28 15.22 -12.04 5.42
CA PRO A 28 14.08 -12.85 5.84
C PRO A 28 12.83 -12.17 5.32
N ALA A 29 12.05 -12.87 4.48
CA ALA A 29 10.76 -12.39 4.06
C ALA A 29 9.99 -12.04 5.33
N SER A 30 9.70 -10.76 5.53
CA SER A 30 8.89 -10.30 6.64
C SER A 30 7.58 -11.08 6.56
N ARG A 31 7.38 -12.03 7.49
CA ARG A 31 6.09 -12.69 7.61
C ARG A 31 5.05 -11.59 7.75
N PRO A 32 3.94 -11.67 7.01
CA PRO A 32 2.81 -10.79 7.29
C PRO A 32 2.50 -10.95 8.79
N GLN A 33 2.78 -9.91 9.57
CA GLN A 33 2.33 -9.90 10.95
C GLN A 33 0.80 -9.97 10.92
N PRO A 34 0.19 -10.87 11.70
CA PRO A 34 -1.25 -10.81 11.92
C PRO A 34 -1.54 -9.40 12.40
N GLN A 35 -2.25 -8.63 11.58
CA GLN A 35 -2.69 -7.30 12.01
C GLN A 35 -3.61 -7.55 13.21
N SER A 36 -3.16 -7.13 14.39
CA SER A 36 -3.98 -7.18 15.58
C SER A 36 -5.28 -6.42 15.26
N VAL A 37 -6.40 -7.13 15.31
CA VAL A 37 -7.73 -6.54 15.18
C VAL A 37 -7.86 -5.54 16.32
N GLN A 38 -7.58 -4.28 16.03
CA GLN A 38 -7.72 -3.22 17.01
C GLN A 38 -9.22 -3.03 17.27
N ARG A 39 -9.62 -3.12 18.53
CA ARG A 39 -11.00 -2.79 18.95
C ARG A 39 -11.29 -1.36 18.48
N GLY A 40 -12.28 -1.23 17.62
CA GLY A 40 -12.60 0.02 16.91
C GLY A 40 -12.37 -0.05 15.41
N ASP A 41 -11.78 -1.12 14.92
CA ASP A 41 -11.66 -1.40 13.50
C ASP A 41 -13.03 -1.82 12.94
N LEU A 42 -13.31 -1.39 11.71
CA LEU A 42 -14.59 -1.69 11.03
C LEU A 42 -14.63 -3.09 10.42
N ILE A 43 -13.60 -3.90 10.64
CA ILE A 43 -13.52 -5.26 10.09
C ILE A 43 -14.73 -6.08 10.54
N GLY A 44 -15.39 -6.74 9.58
CA GLY A 44 -16.58 -7.53 9.80
C GLY A 44 -17.90 -6.76 9.75
N PHE A 45 -17.86 -5.43 9.70
CA PHE A 45 -19.07 -4.62 9.55
C PHE A 45 -19.76 -4.89 8.21
N THR A 46 -21.06 -4.88 8.23
CA THR A 46 -21.90 -4.96 7.02
C THR A 46 -22.11 -3.57 6.42
N VAL A 47 -22.70 -3.52 5.22
CA VAL A 47 -23.08 -2.26 4.56
C VAL A 47 -24.04 -1.45 5.42
N ASP A 48 -25.03 -2.10 6.05
CA ASP A 48 -26.04 -1.44 6.88
C ASP A 48 -25.43 -0.89 8.18
N GLU A 49 -24.51 -1.63 8.80
CA GLU A 49 -23.80 -1.16 10.00
C GLU A 49 -22.92 0.05 9.70
N LEU A 50 -22.23 0.05 8.54
CA LEU A 50 -21.47 1.21 8.08
C LEU A 50 -22.38 2.41 7.79
N GLY A 51 -23.50 2.18 7.11
CA GLY A 51 -24.51 3.21 6.84
C GLY A 51 -25.11 3.81 8.10
N GLY A 52 -25.38 2.97 9.11
CA GLY A 52 -25.85 3.42 10.41
C GLY A 52 -24.84 4.27 11.18
N ARG A 53 -23.54 3.98 10.99
CA ARG A 53 -22.47 4.69 11.68
C ARG A 53 -22.03 5.99 10.99
N PHE A 54 -21.92 5.97 9.66
CA PHE A 54 -21.33 7.06 8.88
C PHE A 54 -22.33 7.77 7.96
N GLY A 55 -23.54 7.25 7.83
CA GLY A 55 -24.49 7.70 6.83
C GLY A 55 -24.19 7.14 5.43
N ALA A 56 -24.80 7.72 4.42
CA ALA A 56 -24.59 7.32 3.05
C ALA A 56 -23.13 7.54 2.62
N PRO A 57 -22.50 6.56 1.93
CA PRO A 57 -21.17 6.76 1.38
C PRO A 57 -21.19 7.84 0.30
N MET A 58 -20.11 8.61 0.22
CA MET A 58 -19.88 9.59 -0.83
C MET A 58 -19.63 8.93 -2.19
N PHE A 59 -19.02 7.76 -2.17
CA PHE A 59 -18.70 6.98 -3.36
C PHE A 59 -18.86 5.49 -3.09
N GLN A 60 -19.39 4.78 -4.08
CA GLN A 60 -19.55 3.33 -4.03
C GLN A 60 -19.20 2.73 -5.39
N VAL A 61 -18.42 1.67 -5.40
CA VAL A 61 -18.06 0.96 -6.62
C VAL A 61 -17.95 -0.54 -6.36
N ARG A 62 -18.39 -1.35 -7.33
CA ARG A 62 -18.16 -2.78 -7.34
C ARG A 62 -16.91 -3.10 -8.15
N GLU A 63 -16.04 -3.93 -7.57
CA GLU A 63 -14.82 -4.41 -8.19
C GLU A 63 -14.80 -5.94 -8.08
N GLY A 64 -15.20 -6.64 -9.15
CA GLY A 64 -15.36 -8.09 -9.12
C GLY A 64 -16.41 -8.51 -8.08
N ALA A 65 -16.02 -9.41 -7.15
CA ALA A 65 -16.87 -9.83 -6.03
C ALA A 65 -16.90 -8.80 -4.89
N GLY A 66 -16.03 -7.80 -4.93
CA GLY A 66 -15.86 -6.81 -3.88
C GLY A 66 -16.75 -5.59 -4.05
N LEU A 67 -16.95 -4.88 -2.95
CA LEU A 67 -17.63 -3.60 -2.87
C LEU A 67 -16.75 -2.63 -2.10
N LYS A 68 -16.42 -1.50 -2.72
CA LYS A 68 -15.73 -0.40 -2.08
C LYS A 68 -16.73 0.68 -1.71
N LEU A 69 -16.70 1.11 -0.46
CA LEU A 69 -17.45 2.27 0.04
C LEU A 69 -16.48 3.32 0.54
N GLN A 70 -16.77 4.58 0.26
CA GLN A 70 -15.90 5.70 0.61
C GLN A 70 -16.68 6.79 1.34
N TRP A 71 -16.10 7.30 2.41
CA TRP A 71 -16.55 8.49 3.13
C TRP A 71 -15.42 9.51 3.19
N SER A 72 -15.78 10.78 3.26
CA SER A 72 -14.82 11.87 3.43
C SER A 72 -15.03 12.57 4.76
N GLY A 73 -13.99 12.71 5.52
CA GLY A 73 -13.91 13.58 6.70
C GLY A 73 -13.35 14.96 6.34
N PRO A 74 -13.17 15.85 7.34
CA PRO A 74 -12.62 17.19 7.13
C PRO A 74 -11.18 17.16 6.58
N ALA A 75 -10.39 16.16 6.96
CA ALA A 75 -8.97 16.07 6.62
C ALA A 75 -8.55 14.69 6.08
N CYS A 76 -9.49 13.76 5.91
CA CYS A 76 -9.18 12.41 5.46
C CYS A 76 -10.29 11.80 4.61
N VAL A 77 -9.92 10.77 3.89
CA VAL A 77 -10.81 9.89 3.14
C VAL A 77 -10.71 8.49 3.75
N LEU A 78 -11.85 7.91 4.05
CA LEU A 78 -11.99 6.55 4.58
C LEU A 78 -12.54 5.64 3.51
N ASP A 79 -11.80 4.60 3.18
CA ASP A 79 -12.20 3.54 2.24
C ASP A 79 -12.43 2.23 3.00
N THR A 80 -13.56 1.60 2.76
CA THR A 80 -13.83 0.23 3.25
C THR A 80 -14.03 -0.70 2.07
N PHE A 81 -13.45 -1.88 2.17
CA PHE A 81 -13.53 -2.91 1.15
C PHE A 81 -14.26 -4.12 1.73
N LEU A 82 -15.39 -4.46 1.12
CA LEU A 82 -16.27 -5.52 1.58
C LEU A 82 -16.25 -6.66 0.58
N TYR A 83 -16.28 -7.88 1.12
CA TYR A 83 -16.42 -9.10 0.34
C TYR A 83 -17.49 -10.00 0.97
N PRO A 84 -18.09 -10.92 0.19
CA PRO A 84 -19.04 -11.87 0.73
C PRO A 84 -18.38 -12.71 1.84
N ALA A 85 -19.03 -12.79 3.00
CA ALA A 85 -18.59 -13.70 4.05
C ALA A 85 -18.71 -15.16 3.56
N PRO A 86 -17.76 -16.05 3.93
CA PRO A 86 -17.75 -17.44 3.45
C PRO A 86 -19.11 -18.14 3.64
N GLY A 87 -19.61 -18.76 2.56
CA GLY A 87 -20.88 -19.47 2.56
C GLY A 87 -22.15 -18.58 2.60
N THR A 88 -22.00 -17.28 2.43
CA THR A 88 -23.12 -16.32 2.44
C THR A 88 -23.00 -15.30 1.32
N ASN A 89 -24.07 -14.52 1.09
CA ASN A 89 -24.04 -13.32 0.22
C ASN A 89 -23.92 -12.02 1.05
N VAL A 90 -23.69 -12.12 2.35
CA VAL A 90 -23.57 -10.96 3.23
C VAL A 90 -22.20 -10.33 3.05
N MET A 91 -22.18 -9.09 2.57
CA MET A 91 -20.96 -8.32 2.38
C MET A 91 -20.43 -7.83 3.72
N ARG A 92 -19.18 -8.14 4.04
CA ARG A 92 -18.51 -7.70 5.27
C ARG A 92 -17.17 -7.06 4.95
N VAL A 93 -16.81 -6.05 5.73
CA VAL A 93 -15.53 -5.36 5.64
C VAL A 93 -14.39 -6.35 5.91
N THR A 94 -13.46 -6.44 4.98
CA THR A 94 -12.22 -7.23 5.11
C THR A 94 -10.98 -6.34 5.18
N TYR A 95 -11.08 -5.10 4.68
CA TYR A 95 -9.97 -4.16 4.67
C TYR A 95 -10.48 -2.73 4.80
N VAL A 96 -9.72 -1.90 5.51
CA VAL A 96 -9.99 -0.49 5.72
C VAL A 96 -8.72 0.31 5.42
N ASP A 97 -8.86 1.36 4.64
CA ASP A 97 -7.77 2.30 4.35
C ASP A 97 -8.20 3.73 4.71
N ALA A 98 -7.23 4.49 5.21
CA ALA A 98 -7.41 5.90 5.49
C ALA A 98 -6.26 6.70 4.88
N ARG A 99 -6.59 7.77 4.18
CA ARG A 99 -5.61 8.66 3.55
C ARG A 99 -5.99 10.11 3.77
N ARG A 100 -4.99 10.96 3.74
CA ARG A 100 -5.19 12.41 3.74
C ARG A 100 -5.79 12.85 2.41
N LEU A 101 -6.32 14.05 2.35
CA LEU A 101 -6.83 14.63 1.09
C LEU A 101 -5.74 14.78 0.04
N SER A 102 -4.46 14.85 0.46
CA SER A 102 -3.29 14.83 -0.44
C SER A 102 -3.03 13.46 -1.06
N GLY A 103 -3.63 12.37 -0.54
CA GLY A 103 -3.38 10.99 -0.93
C GLY A 103 -2.39 10.25 -0.02
N ASP A 104 -1.67 10.95 0.86
CA ASP A 104 -0.73 10.34 1.80
C ASP A 104 -1.46 9.48 2.84
N PRO A 105 -0.81 8.45 3.42
CA PRO A 105 -1.38 7.66 4.49
C PRO A 105 -1.83 8.53 5.67
N ALA A 106 -2.99 8.21 6.24
CA ALA A 106 -3.53 8.84 7.44
C ALA A 106 -3.69 7.82 8.57
N ASP A 107 -3.78 8.32 9.81
CA ASP A 107 -4.15 7.48 10.94
C ASP A 107 -5.59 6.98 10.77
N ARG A 108 -5.76 5.66 10.72
CA ARG A 108 -7.06 5.02 10.48
C ARG A 108 -8.06 5.30 11.57
N SER A 109 -7.67 5.15 12.83
CA SER A 109 -8.53 5.37 13.99
C SER A 109 -9.01 6.82 14.07
N GLY A 110 -8.10 7.76 13.84
CA GLY A 110 -8.42 9.18 13.77
C GLY A 110 -9.35 9.53 12.63
N CYS A 111 -9.17 8.93 11.45
CA CYS A 111 -10.06 9.13 10.31
C CYS A 111 -11.45 8.55 10.56
N ILE A 112 -11.57 7.36 11.13
CA ILE A 112 -12.85 6.76 11.53
C ILE A 112 -13.59 7.67 12.49
N ALA A 113 -12.92 8.19 13.50
CA ALA A 113 -13.51 9.13 14.45
C ALA A 113 -13.97 10.43 13.78
N ALA A 114 -13.14 10.99 12.88
CA ALA A 114 -13.46 12.22 12.18
C ALA A 114 -14.67 12.08 11.23
N VAL A 115 -14.82 10.94 10.56
CA VAL A 115 -15.97 10.65 9.70
C VAL A 115 -17.24 10.40 10.53
N THR A 116 -17.12 9.76 11.70
CA THR A 116 -18.25 9.50 12.61
C THR A 116 -18.83 10.78 13.22
N ALA A 117 -18.01 11.80 13.43
CA ALA A 117 -18.39 13.05 14.09
C ALA A 117 -19.18 14.04 13.20
N ARG A 118 -19.62 13.65 12.00
CA ARG A 118 -20.32 14.50 11.02
C ARG A 118 -21.81 14.49 11.21
#